data_c2462154540b8fa00f91db1994d003ff
#
_entry.id   c2462154540b8fa00f91db1994d003ff
#
_cell.length_a   1.000
_cell.length_b   1.000
_cell.length_c   1.000
_cell.angle_alpha   90.00
_cell.angle_beta   90.00
_cell.angle_gamma   90.00
#
_symmetry.space_group_name_H-M   'P 1'
#
loop_
_entity.id
_entity.type
_entity.pdbx_description
1 polymer ?
#
loop_
_entity_poly.entity_id
_entity_poly.type
_entity_poly.pdbx_seq_one_letter_code
_entity_poly.pdbx_strand_id
1 'polypeptide(L)'
;TGALEWCLDDRAVTVVASIDPDPFFDFTHERPEVYFDEDDERKIRWPENDIVIARFPEGSRDLVVLSGIEPHINWNVFSECILQTAKNLNCTVAVTVGAIAEAIPHTRTPSVFGSTTNAALARRLKLSRPTYQGVTGIVGVMQERFEREQLAAVSLRVGVPHYLTNAQHPKSSGRLLSNSAGLRLQWPM
;
A
#
# COMPACT_ATOMS: atom_id res chain seq x y z
N THR A 1 2.44 -6.25 -2.22
CA THR A 1 2.71 -7.03 -1.00
C THR A 1 1.76 -8.22 -0.95
N GLY A 2 2.23 -9.41 -0.55
CA GLY A 2 1.42 -10.64 -0.53
C GLY A 2 0.06 -10.53 0.18
N ALA A 3 -0.13 -9.59 1.09
CA ALA A 3 -1.43 -9.30 1.70
C ALA A 3 -2.42 -8.68 0.72
N LEU A 4 -1.99 -7.74 -0.09
CA LEU A 4 -2.85 -7.09 -1.11
C LEU A 4 -3.12 -8.05 -2.28
N GLU A 5 -2.11 -8.77 -2.75
CA GLU A 5 -2.24 -9.81 -3.76
C GLU A 5 -3.32 -10.82 -3.36
N TRP A 6 -3.23 -11.35 -2.13
CA TRP A 6 -4.23 -12.29 -1.63
C TRP A 6 -5.65 -11.67 -1.50
N CYS A 7 -5.77 -10.38 -1.20
CA CYS A 7 -7.06 -9.68 -1.21
C CYS A 7 -7.68 -9.58 -2.61
N LEU A 8 -6.86 -9.64 -3.65
CA LEU A 8 -7.25 -9.42 -5.04
C LEU A 8 -7.43 -10.73 -5.83
N ASP A 9 -6.93 -11.86 -5.29
CA ASP A 9 -6.72 -13.13 -5.99
C ASP A 9 -7.98 -13.67 -6.69
N ASP A 10 -9.17 -13.54 -6.08
CA ASP A 10 -10.43 -14.01 -6.65
C ASP A 10 -11.36 -12.90 -7.16
N ARG A 11 -10.82 -11.70 -7.43
CA ARG A 11 -11.67 -10.53 -7.72
C ARG A 11 -11.44 -9.97 -9.11
N ALA A 12 -12.50 -9.41 -9.67
CA ALA A 12 -12.37 -8.61 -10.88
C ALA A 12 -11.57 -7.33 -10.57
N VAL A 13 -10.37 -7.25 -11.11
CA VAL A 13 -9.45 -6.13 -10.97
C VAL A 13 -9.32 -5.43 -12.31
N THR A 14 -9.41 -4.10 -12.30
CA THR A 14 -9.25 -3.27 -13.48
C THR A 14 -8.17 -2.23 -13.24
N VAL A 15 -7.16 -2.17 -14.10
CA VAL A 15 -6.18 -1.07 -14.11
C VAL A 15 -6.89 0.20 -14.59
N VAL A 16 -6.85 1.25 -13.80
CA VAL A 16 -7.51 2.53 -14.09
C VAL A 16 -6.52 3.66 -14.34
N ALA A 17 -5.29 3.50 -13.90
CA ALA A 17 -4.20 4.43 -14.17
C ALA A 17 -2.85 3.73 -13.96
N SER A 18 -1.84 4.20 -14.68
CA SER A 18 -0.42 3.83 -14.48
C SER A 18 0.38 5.11 -14.37
N ILE A 19 1.40 5.10 -13.53
CA ILE A 19 2.30 6.23 -13.37
C ILE A 19 3.49 6.01 -14.30
N ASP A 20 3.75 6.95 -15.20
CA ASP A 20 4.92 6.93 -16.07
C ASP A 20 6.20 6.84 -15.21
N PRO A 21 7.06 5.85 -15.41
CA PRO A 21 8.26 5.68 -14.61
C PRO A 21 9.35 6.73 -14.88
N ASP A 22 9.43 7.28 -16.09
CA ASP A 22 10.53 8.16 -16.52
C ASP A 22 10.83 9.33 -15.57
N PRO A 23 9.83 10.04 -15.02
CA PRO A 23 10.11 11.16 -14.12
C PRO A 23 10.56 10.74 -12.71
N PHE A 24 10.43 9.46 -12.34
CA PHE A 24 10.49 9.01 -10.96
C PHE A 24 11.57 7.98 -10.67
N PHE A 25 12.08 7.29 -11.69
CA PHE A 25 13.04 6.21 -11.50
C PHE A 25 14.40 6.50 -12.11
N ASP A 26 15.45 6.10 -11.39
CA ASP A 26 16.79 5.97 -11.93
C ASP A 26 16.96 4.55 -12.49
N PHE A 27 16.90 4.40 -13.79
CA PHE A 27 17.01 3.09 -14.47
C PHE A 27 18.41 2.47 -14.39
N THR A 28 19.37 3.13 -13.77
CA THR A 28 20.64 2.48 -13.42
C THR A 28 20.52 1.64 -12.16
N HIS A 29 19.54 1.93 -11.30
CA HIS A 29 19.21 1.20 -10.07
C HIS A 29 18.02 0.25 -10.28
N GLU A 30 16.91 0.75 -10.80
CA GLU A 30 15.71 -0.06 -11.09
C GLU A 30 15.65 -0.30 -12.60
N ARG A 31 16.31 -1.36 -13.06
CA ARG A 31 16.48 -1.63 -14.49
C ARG A 31 15.22 -2.26 -15.09
N PRO A 32 14.82 -1.82 -16.32
CA PRO A 32 13.82 -2.56 -17.09
C PRO A 32 14.29 -3.97 -17.40
N GLU A 33 13.36 -4.91 -17.43
CA GLU A 33 13.64 -6.32 -17.71
C GLU A 33 13.26 -6.70 -19.13
N VAL A 34 14.10 -7.48 -19.79
CA VAL A 34 13.77 -8.11 -21.07
C VAL A 34 13.10 -9.45 -20.81
N TYR A 35 11.97 -9.70 -21.46
CA TYR A 35 11.27 -10.98 -21.40
C TYR A 35 10.74 -11.38 -22.78
N PHE A 36 10.34 -12.63 -22.94
CA PHE A 36 9.62 -13.12 -24.12
C PHE A 36 8.19 -13.41 -23.71
N ASP A 37 7.22 -12.94 -24.50
CA ASP A 37 5.81 -13.20 -24.24
C ASP A 37 5.38 -14.59 -24.76
N GLU A 38 4.07 -14.85 -24.72
CA GLU A 38 3.48 -16.14 -25.14
C GLU A 38 3.67 -16.43 -26.64
N ASP A 39 3.87 -15.40 -27.46
CA ASP A 39 4.14 -15.47 -28.90
C ASP A 39 5.63 -15.51 -29.24
N ASP A 40 6.50 -15.69 -28.24
CA ASP A 40 7.96 -15.66 -28.34
C ASP A 40 8.51 -14.31 -28.87
N GLU A 41 7.76 -13.23 -28.70
CA GLU A 41 8.19 -11.86 -29.01
C GLU A 41 8.97 -11.24 -27.84
N ARG A 42 10.13 -10.64 -28.17
CA ARG A 42 10.98 -9.96 -27.18
C ARG A 42 10.37 -8.62 -26.80
N LYS A 43 10.06 -8.44 -25.49
CA LYS A 43 9.48 -7.23 -24.91
C LYS A 43 10.33 -6.70 -23.74
N ILE A 44 10.06 -5.46 -23.35
CA ILE A 44 10.69 -4.81 -22.20
C ILE A 44 9.59 -4.52 -21.17
N ARG A 45 9.81 -4.96 -19.94
CA ARG A 45 9.00 -4.60 -18.77
C ARG A 45 9.69 -3.47 -18.03
N TRP A 46 9.03 -2.36 -17.92
CA TRP A 46 9.47 -1.22 -17.14
C TRP A 46 9.05 -1.33 -15.69
N PRO A 47 9.73 -0.63 -14.75
CA PRO A 47 9.22 -0.44 -13.40
C PRO A 47 7.81 0.17 -13.45
N GLU A 48 6.86 -0.44 -12.74
CA GLU A 48 5.45 -0.06 -12.84
C GLU A 48 4.90 0.37 -11.48
N ASN A 49 4.05 1.39 -11.52
CA ASN A 49 3.21 1.81 -10.40
C ASN A 49 1.78 1.92 -10.91
N ASP A 50 1.03 0.84 -10.73
CA ASP A 50 -0.33 0.72 -11.23
C ASP A 50 -1.35 1.01 -10.14
N ILE A 51 -2.42 1.70 -10.56
CA ILE A 51 -3.60 1.94 -9.75
C ILE A 51 -4.73 1.09 -10.30
N VAL A 52 -5.19 0.17 -9.48
CA VAL A 52 -6.25 -0.76 -9.85
C VAL A 52 -7.48 -0.58 -8.97
N ILE A 53 -8.65 -0.90 -9.50
CA ILE A 53 -9.90 -0.99 -8.76
C ILE A 53 -10.28 -2.46 -8.63
N ALA A 54 -10.46 -2.93 -7.41
CA ALA A 54 -11.07 -4.20 -7.09
C ALA A 54 -12.53 -3.98 -6.68
N ARG A 55 -13.45 -4.66 -7.37
CA ARG A 55 -14.90 -4.57 -7.12
C ARG A 55 -15.31 -5.48 -5.97
N PHE A 56 -16.18 -4.95 -5.11
CA PHE A 56 -16.76 -5.67 -3.99
C PHE A 56 -18.30 -5.59 -4.07
N PRO A 57 -18.95 -6.41 -4.91
CA PRO A 57 -20.41 -6.35 -5.11
C PRO A 57 -21.20 -6.59 -3.82
N GLU A 58 -20.63 -7.33 -2.88
CA GLU A 58 -21.18 -7.61 -1.55
C GLU A 58 -21.00 -6.45 -0.55
N GLY A 59 -20.16 -5.47 -0.91
CA GLY A 59 -19.83 -4.32 -0.07
C GLY A 59 -20.44 -3.02 -0.57
N SER A 60 -20.42 -2.01 0.27
CA SER A 60 -20.87 -0.66 -0.09
C SER A 60 -19.79 0.16 -0.84
N ARG A 61 -18.59 -0.36 -0.96
CA ARG A 61 -17.41 0.33 -1.53
C ARG A 61 -16.49 -0.61 -2.25
N ASP A 62 -15.88 -0.09 -3.30
CA ASP A 62 -14.76 -0.73 -3.99
C ASP A 62 -13.43 -0.37 -3.32
N LEU A 63 -12.39 -1.12 -3.63
CA LEU A 63 -11.04 -0.88 -3.15
C LEU A 63 -10.16 -0.37 -4.30
N VAL A 64 -9.58 0.80 -4.13
CA VAL A 64 -8.52 1.31 -5.01
C VAL A 64 -7.18 0.90 -4.42
N VAL A 65 -6.34 0.25 -5.20
CA VAL A 65 -5.03 -0.25 -4.76
C VAL A 65 -3.95 0.35 -5.65
N LEU A 66 -2.98 1.01 -5.04
CA LEU A 66 -1.71 1.34 -5.66
C LEU A 66 -0.70 0.26 -5.28
N SER A 67 -0.14 -0.40 -6.26
CA SER A 67 0.96 -1.35 -6.11
C SER A 67 2.09 -0.96 -7.03
N GLY A 68 3.32 -1.01 -6.54
CA GLY A 68 4.48 -0.66 -7.33
C GLY A 68 5.74 -0.50 -6.49
N ILE A 69 6.71 0.17 -7.05
CA ILE A 69 8.06 0.34 -6.55
C ILE A 69 8.21 1.74 -5.96
N GLU A 70 9.01 1.90 -4.93
CA GLU A 70 9.32 3.20 -4.34
C GLU A 70 10.09 4.07 -5.35
N PRO A 71 9.62 5.28 -5.66
CA PRO A 71 10.31 6.16 -6.60
C PRO A 71 11.65 6.64 -6.02
N HIS A 72 12.65 6.85 -6.88
CA HIS A 72 13.97 7.35 -6.48
C HIS A 72 13.99 8.87 -6.30
N ILE A 73 13.23 9.58 -7.13
CA ILE A 73 13.24 11.05 -7.22
C ILE A 73 11.82 11.62 -7.37
N ASN A 74 11.71 12.93 -7.26
CA ASN A 74 10.47 13.71 -7.49
C ASN A 74 9.28 13.27 -6.59
N TRP A 75 9.54 12.88 -5.36
CA TRP A 75 8.54 12.35 -4.42
C TRP A 75 7.33 13.26 -4.22
N ASN A 76 7.52 14.58 -4.25
CA ASN A 76 6.40 15.53 -4.12
C ASN A 76 5.44 15.44 -5.30
N VAL A 77 5.98 15.30 -6.52
CA VAL A 77 5.17 15.16 -7.74
C VAL A 77 4.49 13.79 -7.76
N PHE A 78 5.22 12.74 -7.41
CA PHE A 78 4.68 11.38 -7.31
C PHE A 78 3.50 11.31 -6.32
N SER A 79 3.68 11.89 -5.13
CA SER A 79 2.63 11.94 -4.11
C SER A 79 1.42 12.75 -4.55
N GLU A 80 1.63 13.83 -5.32
CA GLU A 80 0.54 14.63 -5.89
C GLU A 80 -0.25 13.85 -6.93
N CYS A 81 0.39 13.10 -7.83
CA CYS A 81 -0.29 12.23 -8.80
C CYS A 81 -1.21 11.24 -8.10
N ILE A 82 -0.74 10.61 -7.03
CA ILE A 82 -1.53 9.65 -6.25
C ILE A 82 -2.71 10.35 -5.55
N LEU A 83 -2.46 11.50 -4.92
CA LEU A 83 -3.51 12.28 -4.25
C LEU A 83 -4.61 12.70 -5.23
N GLN A 84 -4.25 13.21 -6.41
CA GLN A 84 -5.22 13.64 -7.42
C GLN A 84 -6.02 12.45 -7.94
N THR A 85 -5.38 11.31 -8.17
CA THR A 85 -6.08 10.08 -8.57
C THR A 85 -7.05 9.63 -7.48
N ALA A 86 -6.63 9.64 -6.22
CA ALA A 86 -7.52 9.31 -5.10
C ALA A 86 -8.73 10.26 -5.00
N LYS A 87 -8.53 11.56 -5.22
CA LYS A 87 -9.61 12.55 -5.26
C LYS A 87 -10.56 12.30 -6.44
N ASN A 88 -10.04 12.06 -7.63
CA ASN A 88 -10.83 11.78 -8.85
C ASN A 88 -11.66 10.49 -8.72
N LEU A 89 -11.14 9.51 -8.01
CA LEU A 89 -11.84 8.25 -7.70
C LEU A 89 -12.72 8.34 -6.44
N ASN A 90 -12.89 9.53 -5.85
CA ASN A 90 -13.69 9.78 -4.65
C ASN A 90 -13.28 8.90 -3.47
N CYS A 91 -11.99 8.62 -3.32
CA CYS A 91 -11.47 7.92 -2.15
C CYS A 91 -11.71 8.74 -0.89
N THR A 92 -12.26 8.12 0.14
CA THR A 92 -12.59 8.80 1.40
C THR A 92 -11.58 8.55 2.51
N VAL A 93 -10.79 7.50 2.35
CA VAL A 93 -9.71 7.13 3.27
C VAL A 93 -8.56 6.50 2.48
N ALA A 94 -7.36 6.89 2.80
CA ALA A 94 -6.14 6.24 2.35
C ALA A 94 -5.62 5.30 3.44
N VAL A 95 -5.20 4.10 3.06
CA VAL A 95 -4.59 3.14 3.98
C VAL A 95 -3.23 2.75 3.43
N THR A 96 -2.18 3.11 4.15
CA THR A 96 -0.83 2.66 3.81
C THR A 96 -0.52 1.36 4.55
N VAL A 97 0.05 0.40 3.83
CA VAL A 97 0.33 -0.94 4.34
C VAL A 97 1.81 -1.24 4.23
N GLY A 98 2.41 -1.79 5.27
CA GLY A 98 3.82 -2.13 5.25
C GLY A 98 4.21 -3.17 6.28
N ALA A 99 5.47 -3.60 6.22
CA ALA A 99 6.08 -4.49 7.19
C ALA A 99 7.17 -3.77 7.99
N ILE A 100 7.40 -4.24 9.21
CA ILE A 100 8.49 -3.78 10.08
C ILE A 100 9.29 -5.01 10.50
N ALA A 101 10.61 -4.97 10.37
CA ALA A 101 11.47 -6.00 10.92
C ALA A 101 11.37 -6.00 12.45
N GLU A 102 11.01 -7.14 13.02
CA GLU A 102 10.77 -7.30 14.45
C GLU A 102 11.61 -8.47 15.01
N ALA A 103 12.08 -8.33 16.23
CA ALA A 103 12.83 -9.38 16.91
C ALA A 103 11.89 -10.44 17.51
N ILE A 104 11.10 -11.06 16.65
CA ILE A 104 10.17 -12.14 17.02
C ILE A 104 10.49 -13.43 16.27
N PRO A 105 10.29 -14.60 16.86
CA PRO A 105 10.39 -15.86 16.14
C PRO A 105 9.14 -16.04 15.22
N HIS A 106 9.35 -16.67 14.06
CA HIS A 106 8.28 -16.95 13.08
C HIS A 106 7.13 -17.81 13.64
N THR A 107 7.36 -18.49 14.74
CA THR A 107 6.33 -19.29 15.43
C THR A 107 5.31 -18.44 16.17
N ARG A 108 5.66 -17.22 16.57
CA ARG A 108 4.74 -16.31 17.26
C ARG A 108 3.77 -15.62 16.30
N THR A 109 2.66 -15.16 16.87
CA THR A 109 1.70 -14.34 16.14
C THR A 109 2.30 -12.95 15.92
N PRO A 110 2.37 -12.45 14.66
CA PRO A 110 2.88 -11.13 14.38
C PRO A 110 2.03 -10.02 15.01
N SER A 111 2.71 -8.98 15.49
CA SER A 111 2.06 -7.76 15.97
C SER A 111 1.57 -6.92 14.78
N VAL A 112 0.42 -6.25 14.92
CA VAL A 112 -0.03 -5.25 13.96
C VAL A 112 -0.10 -3.91 14.65
N PHE A 113 0.55 -2.93 14.06
CA PHE A 113 0.62 -1.55 14.53
C PHE A 113 -0.20 -0.68 13.59
N GLY A 114 -1.10 0.10 14.15
CA GLY A 114 -1.86 1.07 13.38
C GLY A 114 -1.72 2.46 13.97
N SER A 115 -1.57 3.45 13.09
CA SER A 115 -1.51 4.85 13.51
C SER A 115 -2.26 5.77 12.54
N THR A 116 -2.76 6.88 13.07
CA THR A 116 -3.40 7.95 12.32
C THR A 116 -3.33 9.25 13.09
N THR A 117 -3.24 10.37 12.41
CA THR A 117 -3.39 11.71 13.01
C THR A 117 -4.86 12.13 13.13
N ASN A 118 -5.77 11.46 12.40
CA ASN A 118 -7.19 11.71 12.46
C ASN A 118 -7.76 11.23 13.79
N ALA A 119 -8.17 12.17 14.66
CA ALA A 119 -8.64 11.86 16.02
C ALA A 119 -9.95 11.01 16.04
N ALA A 120 -10.81 11.14 15.04
CA ALA A 120 -12.03 10.34 14.93
C ALA A 120 -11.71 8.89 14.58
N LEU A 121 -10.83 8.68 13.59
CA LEU A 121 -10.33 7.36 13.21
C LEU A 121 -9.53 6.71 14.35
N ALA A 122 -8.66 7.48 15.02
CA ALA A 122 -7.89 6.98 16.16
C ALA A 122 -8.80 6.39 17.25
N ARG A 123 -9.85 7.11 17.64
CA ARG A 123 -10.81 6.62 18.64
C ARG A 123 -11.60 5.42 18.15
N ARG A 124 -12.15 5.51 16.93
CA ARG A 124 -13.01 4.47 16.34
C ARG A 124 -12.26 3.14 16.14
N LEU A 125 -11.04 3.21 15.66
CA LEU A 125 -10.24 2.03 15.30
C LEU A 125 -9.23 1.62 16.38
N LYS A 126 -9.21 2.34 17.52
CA LYS A 126 -8.26 2.15 18.63
C LYS A 126 -6.81 2.22 18.15
N LEU A 127 -6.52 3.17 17.25
CA LEU A 127 -5.19 3.40 16.71
C LEU A 127 -4.43 4.44 17.55
N SER A 128 -3.11 4.31 17.58
CA SER A 128 -2.23 5.28 18.23
C SER A 128 -1.97 6.50 17.33
N ARG A 129 -1.48 7.58 17.95
CA ARG A 129 -0.87 8.67 17.20
C ARG A 129 0.54 8.27 16.77
N PRO A 130 0.99 8.70 15.57
CA PRO A 130 2.40 8.51 15.19
C PRO A 130 3.32 9.22 16.17
N THR A 131 4.37 8.52 16.61
CA THR A 131 5.39 9.07 17.53
C THR A 131 6.78 9.06 16.92
N TYR A 132 6.95 8.41 15.78
CA TYR A 132 8.24 8.29 15.12
C TYR A 132 8.72 9.65 14.58
N GLN A 133 10.00 9.94 14.83
CA GLN A 133 10.73 11.07 14.27
C GLN A 133 12.03 10.55 13.68
N GLY A 134 12.31 10.89 12.42
CA GLY A 134 13.51 10.45 11.71
C GLY A 134 13.32 10.41 10.20
N VAL A 135 14.24 9.71 9.53
CA VAL A 135 14.16 9.52 8.07
C VAL A 135 12.93 8.70 7.69
N THR A 136 12.31 9.05 6.58
CA THR A 136 11.10 8.37 6.11
C THR A 136 11.22 7.99 4.64
N GLY A 137 10.45 7.00 4.21
CA GLY A 137 10.26 6.61 2.81
C GLY A 137 9.05 7.31 2.20
N ILE A 138 8.74 6.98 0.94
CA ILE A 138 7.62 7.56 0.18
C ILE A 138 6.28 7.40 0.92
N VAL A 139 6.08 6.30 1.64
CA VAL A 139 4.84 6.04 2.39
C VAL A 139 4.61 7.09 3.47
N GLY A 140 5.67 7.56 4.15
CA GLY A 140 5.56 8.64 5.13
C GLY A 140 5.26 9.99 4.49
N VAL A 141 5.87 10.27 3.34
CA VAL A 141 5.60 11.49 2.55
C VAL A 141 4.14 11.49 2.06
N MET A 142 3.66 10.37 1.55
CA MET A 142 2.26 10.23 1.13
C MET A 142 1.28 10.42 2.30
N GLN A 143 1.60 9.86 3.47
CA GLN A 143 0.78 10.01 4.67
C GLN A 143 0.64 11.50 5.04
N GLU A 144 1.74 12.25 5.10
CA GLU A 144 1.73 13.70 5.37
C GLU A 144 0.92 14.44 4.31
N ARG A 145 1.09 14.09 3.03
CA ARG A 145 0.38 14.72 1.92
C ARG A 145 -1.12 14.52 2.04
N PHE A 146 -1.59 13.31 2.31
CA PHE A 146 -3.01 13.01 2.51
C PHE A 146 -3.59 13.80 3.68
N GLU A 147 -2.87 13.86 4.79
CA GLU A 147 -3.30 14.58 5.99
C GLU A 147 -3.41 16.08 5.76
N ARG A 148 -2.42 16.69 5.12
CA ARG A 148 -2.42 18.11 4.76
C ARG A 148 -3.59 18.48 3.84
N GLU A 149 -3.95 17.60 2.94
CA GLU A 149 -5.05 17.76 1.99
C GLU A 149 -6.39 17.23 2.52
N GLN A 150 -6.45 16.95 3.83
CA GLN A 150 -7.65 16.52 4.55
C GLN A 150 -8.26 15.18 4.07
N LEU A 151 -7.52 14.38 3.35
CA LEU A 151 -7.87 12.99 3.08
C LEU A 151 -7.51 12.17 4.32
N ALA A 152 -8.51 11.56 4.95
CA ALA A 152 -8.28 10.73 6.12
C ALA A 152 -7.29 9.60 5.80
N ALA A 153 -6.25 9.44 6.60
CA ALA A 153 -5.20 8.47 6.32
C ALA A 153 -4.89 7.60 7.55
N VAL A 154 -4.65 6.32 7.29
CA VAL A 154 -4.29 5.31 8.29
C VAL A 154 -3.03 4.59 7.83
N SER A 155 -2.05 4.44 8.72
CA SER A 155 -0.89 3.58 8.49
C SER A 155 -1.05 2.27 9.24
N LEU A 156 -0.93 1.15 8.54
CA LEU A 156 -0.91 -0.19 9.10
C LEU A 156 0.44 -0.85 8.85
N ARG A 157 1.07 -1.35 9.89
CA ARG A 157 2.34 -2.05 9.83
C ARG A 157 2.21 -3.40 10.52
N VAL A 158 2.80 -4.45 9.95
CA VAL A 158 2.85 -5.77 10.54
C VAL A 158 4.29 -6.17 10.85
N GLY A 159 4.52 -6.75 12.02
CA GLY A 159 5.82 -7.30 12.38
C GLY A 159 6.18 -8.50 11.50
N VAL A 160 7.40 -8.51 11.00
CA VAL A 160 8.00 -9.64 10.28
C VAL A 160 9.32 -10.00 10.98
N PRO A 161 9.59 -11.29 11.23
CA PRO A 161 10.86 -11.68 11.79
C PRO A 161 12.02 -11.09 11.00
N HIS A 162 12.96 -10.42 11.65
CA HIS A 162 14.07 -9.72 11.00
C HIS A 162 14.94 -10.60 10.08
N TYR A 163 14.95 -11.90 10.33
CA TYR A 163 15.67 -12.89 9.50
C TYR A 163 14.88 -13.42 8.30
N LEU A 164 13.62 -12.96 8.10
CA LEU A 164 12.73 -13.32 6.99
C LEU A 164 12.28 -12.10 6.16
N THR A 165 12.98 -10.99 6.24
CA THR A 165 12.59 -9.73 5.58
C THR A 165 12.54 -9.80 4.07
N ASN A 166 13.30 -10.71 3.45
CA ASN A 166 13.36 -10.90 2.01
C ASN A 166 12.46 -12.02 1.49
N ALA A 167 11.58 -12.57 2.33
CA ALA A 167 10.66 -13.64 1.96
C ALA A 167 9.21 -13.22 2.21
N GLN A 168 8.31 -13.77 1.41
CA GLN A 168 6.89 -13.66 1.71
C GLN A 168 6.60 -14.32 3.05
N HIS A 169 5.84 -13.64 3.91
CA HIS A 169 5.47 -14.14 5.23
C HIS A 169 3.94 -14.27 5.36
N PRO A 170 3.33 -15.39 4.94
CA PRO A 170 1.87 -15.56 4.85
C PRO A 170 1.15 -15.28 6.17
N LYS A 171 1.78 -15.65 7.29
CA LYS A 171 1.23 -15.40 8.64
C LYS A 171 1.08 -13.91 8.95
N SER A 172 2.06 -13.08 8.56
CA SER A 172 1.97 -11.62 8.69
C SER A 172 0.95 -11.03 7.74
N SER A 173 0.89 -11.52 6.50
CA SER A 173 -0.13 -11.13 5.52
C SER A 173 -1.53 -11.41 6.03
N GLY A 174 -1.80 -12.63 6.48
CA GLY A 174 -3.09 -13.02 7.06
C GLY A 174 -3.45 -12.22 8.30
N ARG A 175 -2.46 -11.91 9.16
CA ARG A 175 -2.68 -11.09 10.37
C ARG A 175 -3.03 -9.64 10.03
N LEU A 176 -2.36 -9.05 9.03
CA LEU A 176 -2.65 -7.73 8.54
C LEU A 176 -4.08 -7.65 8.00
N LEU A 177 -4.49 -8.64 7.20
CA LEU A 177 -5.83 -8.72 6.62
C LEU A 177 -6.92 -8.90 7.67
N SER A 178 -6.70 -9.74 8.67
CA SER A 178 -7.69 -9.90 9.76
C SER A 178 -7.89 -8.61 10.56
N ASN A 179 -6.87 -7.78 10.71
CA ASN A 179 -7.02 -6.46 11.32
C ASN A 179 -7.63 -5.43 10.36
N SER A 180 -7.31 -5.49 9.06
CA SER A 180 -7.97 -4.63 8.06
C SER A 180 -9.44 -5.01 7.83
N ALA A 181 -9.81 -6.29 8.03
CA ALA A 181 -11.22 -6.73 8.05
C ALA A 181 -12.00 -6.09 9.21
N GLY A 182 -11.38 -5.85 10.37
CA GLY A 182 -11.93 -5.02 11.43
C GLY A 182 -12.18 -3.56 10.99
N LEU A 183 -11.37 -3.05 10.07
CA LEU A 183 -11.61 -1.77 9.40
C LEU A 183 -12.83 -1.82 8.45
N ARG A 184 -13.08 -2.93 7.77
CA ARG A 184 -14.25 -3.11 6.87
C ARG A 184 -15.58 -3.13 7.62
N LEU A 185 -15.65 -3.86 8.74
CA LEU A 185 -16.88 -4.05 9.51
C LEU A 185 -17.35 -2.80 10.25
N GLN A 186 -16.52 -1.76 10.35
CA GLN A 186 -16.84 -0.52 11.06
C GLN A 186 -17.07 0.69 10.13
N TRP A 187 -17.06 0.49 8.81
CA TRP A 187 -17.45 1.56 7.90
C TRP A 187 -18.97 1.69 7.87
N PRO A 188 -19.53 2.91 7.91
CA PRO A 188 -20.97 3.07 7.82
C PRO A 188 -21.48 2.46 6.52
N MET A 189 -22.45 1.56 6.65
CA MET A 189 -23.26 1.10 5.53
C MET A 189 -24.06 2.28 4.97
#